data_721c8c724024fede3c0eb25a79b37bfb
#
_entry.id   721c8c724024fede3c0eb25a79b37bfb
#
_cell.length_a   1.000
_cell.length_b   1.000
_cell.length_c   1.000
_cell.angle_alpha   90.00
_cell.angle_beta   90.00
_cell.angle_gamma   90.00
#
_symmetry.space_group_name_H-M   'P 1'
#
loop_
_entity.id
_entity.type
_entity.pdbx_description
1 polymer ?
#
loop_
_entity_poly.entity_id
_entity_poly.type
_entity_poly.pdbx_seq_one_letter_code
_entity_poly.pdbx_strand_id
1 'polypeptide(L)'
;VNDQMARIRRLLGNEQANAAVNAGRGRPIQFGSYTGRTPYPGKRSAAKDNRFIAPLFDEFYSKIEGRPELKKQLVSMGRWPSKDLVNFYNSVAAETKEYKSGKKTGSSYSAANWGVRLKTQPNDFELMTRHEMQAQCPDLLVTNYSMLEYMLLRPIEKGVFEQTAQWLAADSQNQLILVLDEAHMYRGAGGAEVALLIRRLIARLGITRDRVRCILTSASL
;
A
#
# COMPACT_ATOMS: atom_id res chain seq x y z
N VAL A 1 5.35 -0.81 12.30
CA VAL A 1 4.66 -0.46 11.03
C VAL A 1 3.76 0.77 11.20
N ASN A 2 2.83 0.79 12.16
CA ASN A 2 1.88 1.91 12.32
C ASN A 2 2.59 3.25 12.58
N ASP A 3 3.62 3.25 13.41
CA ASP A 3 4.38 4.47 13.72
C ASP A 3 5.21 4.94 12.51
N GLN A 4 5.76 4.02 11.73
CA GLN A 4 6.46 4.35 10.48
C GLN A 4 5.48 4.96 9.47
N MET A 5 4.30 4.40 9.31
CA MET A 5 3.26 4.96 8.45
C MET A 5 2.83 6.37 8.91
N ALA A 6 2.67 6.56 10.23
CA ALA A 6 2.35 7.88 10.77
C ALA A 6 3.45 8.92 10.51
N ARG A 7 4.72 8.53 10.60
CA ARG A 7 5.87 9.39 10.28
C ARG A 7 5.90 9.77 8.80
N ILE A 8 5.68 8.80 7.91
CA ILE A 8 5.64 9.02 6.46
C ILE A 8 4.50 9.98 6.10
N ARG A 9 3.29 9.78 6.63
CA ARG A 9 2.15 10.65 6.40
C ARG A 9 2.42 12.09 6.85
N ARG A 10 3.03 12.28 8.03
CA ARG A 10 3.40 13.62 8.51
C ARG A 10 4.48 14.26 7.65
N LEU A 11 5.47 13.49 7.23
CA LEU A 11 6.56 13.99 6.36
C LEU A 11 6.00 14.45 5.01
N LEU A 12 5.20 13.62 4.36
CA LEU A 12 4.62 13.93 3.05
C LEU A 12 3.46 14.94 3.14
N GLY A 13 2.89 15.14 4.32
CA GLY A 13 1.94 16.22 4.60
C GLY A 13 2.61 17.60 4.76
N ASN A 14 3.92 17.66 4.93
CA ASN A 14 4.68 18.90 4.95
C ASN A 14 4.94 19.38 3.52
N GLU A 15 4.56 20.61 3.19
CA GLU A 15 4.64 21.15 1.82
C GLU A 15 6.05 21.15 1.25
N GLN A 16 7.05 21.55 2.05
CA GLN A 16 8.45 21.62 1.61
C GLN A 16 9.01 20.21 1.33
N ALA A 17 8.77 19.25 2.23
CA ALA A 17 9.19 17.88 2.06
C ALA A 17 8.48 17.23 0.86
N ASN A 18 7.19 17.48 0.71
CA ASN A 18 6.40 17.00 -0.42
C ASN A 18 6.93 17.55 -1.75
N ALA A 19 7.18 18.86 -1.84
CA ALA A 19 7.74 19.48 -3.03
C ALA A 19 9.12 18.90 -3.37
N ALA A 20 9.98 18.71 -2.38
CA ALA A 20 11.33 18.18 -2.57
C ALA A 20 11.31 16.73 -3.12
N VAL A 21 10.49 15.84 -2.54
CA VAL A 21 10.44 14.43 -2.98
C VAL A 21 9.72 14.23 -4.31
N ASN A 22 8.89 15.19 -4.73
CA ASN A 22 8.17 15.12 -5.99
C ASN A 22 8.80 15.96 -7.12
N ALA A 23 9.89 16.67 -6.84
CA ALA A 23 10.58 17.47 -7.85
C ALA A 23 11.04 16.62 -9.04
N GLY A 24 10.63 17.02 -10.26
CA GLY A 24 11.00 16.31 -11.50
C GLY A 24 10.29 14.97 -11.73
N ARG A 25 9.32 14.58 -10.91
CA ARG A 25 8.56 13.35 -11.07
C ARG A 25 7.32 13.56 -11.95
N GLY A 26 6.99 12.58 -12.77
CA GLY A 26 5.77 12.58 -13.58
C GLY A 26 4.50 12.21 -12.80
N ARG A 27 4.66 11.71 -11.57
CA ARG A 27 3.57 11.41 -10.62
C ARG A 27 4.06 11.64 -9.18
N PRO A 28 3.14 11.88 -8.23
CA PRO A 28 3.53 11.98 -6.83
C PRO A 28 4.14 10.67 -6.32
N ILE A 29 5.01 10.78 -5.32
CA ILE A 29 5.54 9.62 -4.62
C ILE A 29 4.40 8.83 -3.98
N GLN A 30 4.43 7.53 -4.11
CA GLN A 30 3.43 6.64 -3.53
C GLN A 30 4.04 5.73 -2.48
N PHE A 31 3.31 5.55 -1.39
CA PHE A 31 3.72 4.66 -0.32
C PHE A 31 2.56 3.76 0.14
N GLY A 32 2.92 2.66 0.78
CA GLY A 32 1.91 1.77 1.35
C GLY A 32 2.51 0.83 2.39
N SER A 33 1.65 0.27 3.23
CA SER A 33 2.05 -0.81 4.14
C SER A 33 1.51 -2.15 3.64
N TYR A 34 2.40 -3.13 3.49
CA TYR A 34 2.04 -4.48 3.09
C TYR A 34 2.33 -5.46 4.21
N THR A 35 1.31 -5.75 5.01
CA THR A 35 1.40 -6.61 6.21
C THR A 35 0.20 -7.55 6.28
N GLY A 36 0.17 -8.42 7.30
CA GLY A 36 -1.00 -9.26 7.57
C GLY A 36 -2.30 -8.48 7.80
N ARG A 37 -2.20 -7.23 8.25
CA ARG A 37 -3.34 -6.33 8.53
C ARG A 37 -3.77 -5.47 7.34
N THR A 38 -2.97 -5.43 6.27
CA THR A 38 -3.33 -4.67 5.07
C THR A 38 -4.58 -5.25 4.43
N PRO A 39 -5.63 -4.43 4.20
CA PRO A 39 -6.87 -4.89 3.63
C PRO A 39 -6.70 -5.63 2.30
N TYR A 40 -7.64 -6.52 2.03
CA TYR A 40 -7.78 -7.20 0.76
C TYR A 40 -6.81 -8.37 0.51
N PRO A 41 -6.89 -9.45 1.29
CA PRO A 41 -6.11 -10.66 0.99
C PRO A 41 -6.66 -11.39 -0.26
N GLY A 42 -5.76 -11.76 -1.15
CA GLY A 42 -6.07 -12.53 -2.37
C GLY A 42 -6.75 -11.71 -3.47
N LYS A 43 -7.39 -12.39 -4.43
CA LYS A 43 -8.04 -11.75 -5.57
C LYS A 43 -9.22 -10.89 -5.14
N ARG A 44 -9.38 -9.75 -5.82
CA ARG A 44 -10.49 -8.83 -5.60
C ARG A 44 -11.83 -9.43 -6.00
N SER A 45 -12.87 -9.17 -5.22
CA SER A 45 -14.25 -9.52 -5.54
C SER A 45 -15.24 -8.61 -4.79
N ALA A 46 -16.45 -8.44 -5.31
CA ALA A 46 -17.51 -7.66 -4.65
C ALA A 46 -17.82 -8.15 -3.22
N ALA A 47 -17.82 -9.46 -3.00
CA ALA A 47 -18.04 -10.04 -1.67
C ALA A 47 -16.94 -9.66 -0.67
N LYS A 48 -15.68 -9.59 -1.13
CA LYS A 48 -14.56 -9.15 -0.30
C LYS A 48 -14.56 -7.65 -0.06
N ASP A 49 -14.97 -6.85 -1.04
CA ASP A 49 -15.14 -5.42 -0.90
C ASP A 49 -16.16 -5.14 0.22
N ASN A 50 -17.32 -5.80 0.20
CA ASN A 50 -18.33 -5.69 1.24
C ASN A 50 -17.81 -6.14 2.63
N ARG A 51 -17.02 -7.21 2.65
CA ARG A 51 -16.53 -7.79 3.92
C ARG A 51 -15.39 -6.97 4.55
N PHE A 52 -14.44 -6.48 3.75
CA PHE A 52 -13.19 -5.91 4.26
C PHE A 52 -13.11 -4.40 4.14
N ILE A 53 -13.85 -3.80 3.23
CA ILE A 53 -13.74 -2.37 2.93
C ILE A 53 -14.98 -1.60 3.37
N ALA A 54 -16.19 -2.07 3.03
CA ALA A 54 -17.41 -1.36 3.36
C ALA A 54 -17.54 -1.04 4.87
N PRO A 55 -17.30 -1.96 5.80
CA PRO A 55 -17.38 -1.64 7.22
C PRO A 55 -16.36 -0.56 7.65
N LEU A 56 -15.15 -0.61 7.09
CA LEU A 56 -14.12 0.37 7.41
C LEU A 56 -14.52 1.78 6.96
N PHE A 57 -15.13 1.91 5.77
CA PHE A 57 -15.59 3.20 5.27
C PHE A 57 -16.89 3.65 5.95
N ASP A 58 -17.88 2.79 6.04
CA ASP A 58 -19.21 3.15 6.54
C ASP A 58 -19.22 3.35 8.06
N GLU A 59 -18.44 2.58 8.81
CA GLU A 59 -18.45 2.64 10.27
C GLU A 59 -17.38 3.55 10.85
N PHE A 60 -16.27 3.75 10.15
CA PHE A 60 -15.14 4.52 10.66
C PHE A 60 -14.90 5.81 9.86
N TYR A 61 -14.51 5.72 8.61
CA TYR A 61 -14.07 6.91 7.87
C TYR A 61 -15.18 7.92 7.62
N SER A 62 -16.38 7.49 7.23
CA SER A 62 -17.52 8.40 7.01
C SER A 62 -17.93 9.15 8.27
N LYS A 63 -17.87 8.49 9.43
CA LYS A 63 -18.19 9.12 10.72
C LYS A 63 -17.16 10.16 11.13
N ILE A 64 -15.91 9.98 10.77
CA ILE A 64 -14.83 10.93 11.07
C ILE A 64 -14.85 12.09 10.07
N GLU A 65 -15.15 11.84 8.78
CA GLU A 65 -15.33 12.90 7.78
C GLU A 65 -16.37 13.96 8.25
N GLY A 66 -17.45 13.53 8.91
CA GLY A 66 -18.43 14.43 9.53
C GLY A 66 -17.96 15.17 10.78
N ARG A 67 -16.70 14.97 11.24
CA ARG A 67 -16.12 15.57 12.45
C ARG A 67 -14.79 16.26 12.14
N PRO A 68 -14.80 17.49 11.59
CA PRO A 68 -13.60 18.13 11.05
C PRO A 68 -12.48 18.30 12.06
N GLU A 69 -12.78 18.62 13.32
CA GLU A 69 -11.77 18.79 14.37
C GLU A 69 -11.07 17.46 14.72
N LEU A 70 -11.82 16.37 14.81
CA LEU A 70 -11.24 15.04 15.04
C LEU A 70 -10.40 14.60 13.85
N LYS A 71 -10.86 14.84 12.62
CA LYS A 71 -10.09 14.57 11.40
C LYS A 71 -8.77 15.33 11.39
N LYS A 72 -8.80 16.63 11.71
CA LYS A 72 -7.61 17.48 11.82
C LYS A 72 -6.59 16.95 12.84
N GLN A 73 -7.07 16.49 14.01
CA GLN A 73 -6.19 15.84 15.00
C GLN A 73 -5.58 14.55 14.46
N LEU A 74 -6.36 13.70 13.79
CA LEU A 74 -5.84 12.45 13.21
C LEU A 74 -4.82 12.72 12.09
N VAL A 75 -5.04 13.74 11.28
CA VAL A 75 -4.07 14.19 10.25
C VAL A 75 -2.77 14.65 10.91
N SER A 76 -2.84 15.51 11.92
CA SER A 76 -1.65 16.00 12.62
C SER A 76 -0.83 14.90 13.29
N MET A 77 -1.51 13.84 13.75
CA MET A 77 -0.87 12.65 14.32
C MET A 77 -0.35 11.67 13.23
N GLY A 78 -0.61 11.92 11.94
CA GLY A 78 -0.31 10.99 10.85
C GLY A 78 -1.16 9.72 10.88
N ARG A 79 -2.31 9.77 11.54
CA ARG A 79 -3.24 8.62 11.66
C ARG A 79 -4.37 8.62 10.64
N TRP A 80 -4.52 9.70 9.89
CA TRP A 80 -5.44 9.77 8.76
C TRP A 80 -4.70 9.42 7.46
N PRO A 81 -5.27 8.58 6.59
CA PRO A 81 -4.64 8.22 5.33
C PRO A 81 -4.37 9.42 4.41
N SER A 82 -3.25 9.41 3.72
CA SER A 82 -2.89 10.40 2.70
C SER A 82 -3.54 10.07 1.35
N LYS A 83 -4.87 10.07 1.34
CA LYS A 83 -5.70 9.61 0.23
C LYS A 83 -7.04 10.32 0.26
N ASP A 84 -7.58 10.61 -0.93
CA ASP A 84 -8.97 11.05 -1.05
C ASP A 84 -9.91 9.86 -0.84
N LEU A 85 -10.31 9.67 0.42
CA LEU A 85 -11.13 8.53 0.81
C LEU A 85 -12.53 8.56 0.22
N VAL A 86 -13.09 9.75 0.00
CA VAL A 86 -14.43 9.92 -0.57
C VAL A 86 -14.41 9.43 -2.02
N ASN A 87 -13.48 9.93 -2.83
CA ASN A 87 -13.33 9.48 -4.21
C ASN A 87 -12.87 8.03 -4.31
N PHE A 88 -12.00 7.58 -3.42
CA PHE A 88 -11.57 6.19 -3.39
C PHE A 88 -12.71 5.21 -3.16
N TYR A 89 -13.62 5.53 -2.23
CA TYR A 89 -14.74 4.64 -1.89
C TYR A 89 -16.00 4.90 -2.71
N ASN A 90 -16.35 6.18 -2.92
CA ASN A 90 -17.59 6.59 -3.56
C ASN A 90 -17.44 6.93 -5.05
N SER A 91 -16.27 6.69 -5.65
CA SER A 91 -15.96 7.10 -7.03
C SER A 91 -16.89 6.52 -8.10
N VAL A 92 -17.92 5.75 -7.71
CA VAL A 92 -18.83 5.11 -8.65
C VAL A 92 -20.28 5.29 -8.23
N ALA A 93 -21.04 5.89 -9.15
CA ALA A 93 -22.48 5.85 -9.09
C ALA A 93 -22.97 4.40 -9.08
N ALA A 94 -23.99 4.10 -8.26
CA ALA A 94 -24.64 2.81 -8.28
C ALA A 94 -25.30 2.59 -9.65
N GLU A 95 -25.02 1.46 -10.27
CA GLU A 95 -25.69 1.03 -11.49
C GLU A 95 -26.97 0.28 -11.14
N THR A 96 -28.08 0.57 -11.81
CA THR A 96 -29.30 -0.23 -11.70
C THR A 96 -29.14 -1.49 -12.56
N LYS A 97 -29.20 -2.64 -11.93
CA LYS A 97 -29.13 -3.96 -12.58
C LYS A 97 -30.43 -4.73 -12.34
N GLU A 98 -30.80 -5.59 -13.27
CA GLU A 98 -31.96 -6.46 -13.15
C GLU A 98 -31.56 -7.90 -12.77
N TYR A 99 -32.38 -8.52 -11.95
CA TYR A 99 -32.26 -9.95 -11.69
C TYR A 99 -32.60 -10.77 -12.93
N LYS A 100 -31.61 -11.46 -13.49
CA LYS A 100 -31.75 -12.26 -14.73
C LYS A 100 -32.30 -13.65 -14.48
N SER A 101 -32.41 -14.11 -13.24
CA SER A 101 -32.88 -15.45 -12.90
C SER A 101 -33.37 -15.50 -11.44
N GLY A 102 -34.18 -16.53 -11.11
CA GLY A 102 -34.72 -16.78 -9.78
C GLY A 102 -36.04 -16.06 -9.51
N LYS A 103 -36.50 -16.09 -8.24
CA LYS A 103 -37.82 -15.57 -7.81
C LYS A 103 -38.01 -14.07 -8.01
N LYS A 104 -36.91 -13.31 -8.22
CA LYS A 104 -36.91 -11.84 -8.40
C LYS A 104 -36.60 -11.42 -9.85
N THR A 105 -36.69 -12.34 -10.81
CA THR A 105 -36.45 -12.03 -12.22
C THR A 105 -37.33 -10.85 -12.68
N GLY A 106 -36.72 -9.86 -13.34
CA GLY A 106 -37.41 -8.65 -13.79
C GLY A 106 -37.49 -7.53 -12.75
N SER A 107 -37.13 -7.76 -11.47
CA SER A 107 -36.96 -6.67 -10.50
C SER A 107 -35.55 -6.09 -10.58
N SER A 108 -35.44 -4.79 -10.36
CA SER A 108 -34.15 -4.08 -10.36
C SER A 108 -33.55 -3.98 -8.97
N TYR A 109 -32.22 -3.89 -8.92
CA TYR A 109 -31.46 -3.62 -7.71
C TYR A 109 -30.31 -2.66 -8.00
N SER A 110 -29.94 -1.87 -7.00
CA SER A 110 -28.77 -1.00 -7.09
C SER A 110 -27.51 -1.81 -6.83
N ALA A 111 -26.58 -1.79 -7.77
CA ALA A 111 -25.29 -2.46 -7.65
C ALA A 111 -24.17 -1.45 -7.83
N ALA A 112 -23.22 -1.43 -6.90
CA ALA A 112 -21.99 -0.65 -7.08
C ALA A 112 -21.13 -1.30 -8.16
N ASN A 113 -20.54 -0.49 -9.03
CA ASN A 113 -19.57 -0.98 -10.01
C ASN A 113 -18.21 -1.21 -9.35
N TRP A 114 -18.04 -2.37 -8.73
CA TRP A 114 -16.84 -2.73 -7.98
C TRP A 114 -15.56 -2.72 -8.83
N GLY A 115 -15.66 -2.79 -10.15
CA GLY A 115 -14.51 -2.71 -11.05
C GLY A 115 -13.86 -1.33 -11.09
N VAL A 116 -14.60 -0.29 -10.70
CA VAL A 116 -14.17 1.11 -10.70
C VAL A 116 -13.98 1.66 -9.27
N ARG A 117 -14.70 1.10 -8.29
CA ARG A 117 -14.57 1.44 -6.87
C ARG A 117 -13.20 0.99 -6.34
N LEU A 118 -12.71 1.67 -5.31
CA LEU A 118 -11.39 1.42 -4.72
C LEU A 118 -10.23 1.60 -5.72
N LYS A 119 -10.38 2.56 -6.62
CA LYS A 119 -9.35 2.90 -7.59
C LYS A 119 -8.50 4.05 -7.05
N THR A 120 -7.19 3.87 -7.09
CA THR A 120 -6.22 4.92 -6.77
C THR A 120 -6.42 6.12 -7.68
N GLN A 121 -6.52 7.31 -7.09
CA GLN A 121 -6.61 8.57 -7.82
C GLN A 121 -5.21 9.10 -8.18
N PRO A 122 -5.08 9.95 -9.20
CA PRO A 122 -3.78 10.48 -9.63
C PRO A 122 -3.00 11.20 -8.52
N ASN A 123 -3.69 11.82 -7.58
CA ASN A 123 -3.10 12.60 -6.48
C ASN A 123 -3.00 11.81 -5.15
N ASP A 124 -3.36 10.54 -5.15
CA ASP A 124 -3.21 9.70 -3.96
C ASP A 124 -1.73 9.40 -3.68
N PHE A 125 -1.29 9.70 -2.46
CA PHE A 125 0.04 9.33 -1.98
C PHE A 125 0.06 7.93 -1.36
N GLU A 126 -1.04 7.52 -0.74
CA GLU A 126 -1.11 6.27 0.01
C GLU A 126 -1.93 5.19 -0.71
N LEU A 127 -1.30 4.03 -0.89
CA LEU A 127 -1.95 2.82 -1.35
C LEU A 127 -2.39 2.01 -0.13
N MET A 128 -3.70 1.92 0.11
CA MET A 128 -4.26 1.35 1.34
C MET A 128 -4.52 -0.14 1.25
N THR A 129 -4.71 -0.67 0.06
CA THR A 129 -5.08 -2.07 -0.15
C THR A 129 -4.01 -2.86 -0.88
N ARG A 130 -3.99 -4.17 -0.66
CA ARG A 130 -3.02 -5.04 -1.37
C ARG A 130 -3.21 -5.00 -2.88
N HIS A 131 -4.44 -4.95 -3.36
CA HIS A 131 -4.70 -4.92 -4.80
C HIS A 131 -4.21 -3.64 -5.47
N GLU A 132 -4.25 -2.49 -4.78
CA GLU A 132 -3.65 -1.27 -5.30
C GLU A 132 -2.13 -1.43 -5.47
N MET A 133 -1.44 -1.93 -4.43
CA MET A 133 0.00 -2.15 -4.47
C MET A 133 0.44 -3.25 -5.43
N GLN A 134 -0.41 -4.24 -5.68
CA GLN A 134 -0.18 -5.28 -6.70
C GLN A 134 -0.35 -4.74 -8.12
N ALA A 135 -1.32 -3.83 -8.32
CA ALA A 135 -1.53 -3.18 -9.61
C ALA A 135 -0.45 -2.13 -9.92
N GLN A 136 -0.04 -1.38 -8.91
CA GLN A 136 0.99 -0.35 -9.01
C GLN A 136 1.91 -0.42 -7.79
N CYS A 137 3.15 -0.85 -8.02
CA CYS A 137 4.15 -0.92 -6.96
C CYS A 137 4.40 0.48 -6.37
N PRO A 138 4.26 0.67 -5.04
CA PRO A 138 4.58 1.95 -4.42
C PRO A 138 6.10 2.23 -4.48
N ASP A 139 6.46 3.50 -4.46
CA ASP A 139 7.87 3.93 -4.36
C ASP A 139 8.46 3.58 -3.00
N LEU A 140 7.64 3.56 -1.96
CA LEU A 140 8.03 3.25 -0.59
C LEU A 140 7.07 2.21 0.00
N LEU A 141 7.59 1.02 0.26
CA LEU A 141 6.84 -0.10 0.80
C LEU A 141 7.27 -0.40 2.24
N VAL A 142 6.35 -0.24 3.19
CA VAL A 142 6.56 -0.62 4.59
C VAL A 142 6.02 -2.02 4.80
N THR A 143 6.88 -2.95 5.18
CA THR A 143 6.50 -4.35 5.41
C THR A 143 7.23 -4.92 6.63
N ASN A 144 7.00 -6.16 6.97
CA ASN A 144 7.77 -6.90 7.95
C ASN A 144 8.42 -8.13 7.31
N TYR A 145 9.37 -8.73 8.03
CA TYR A 145 10.13 -9.90 7.60
C TYR A 145 9.22 -11.02 7.04
N SER A 146 8.30 -11.50 7.87
CA SER A 146 7.42 -12.62 7.49
C SER A 146 6.55 -12.30 6.27
N MET A 147 6.06 -11.07 6.16
CA MET A 147 5.25 -10.69 4.99
C MET A 147 6.09 -10.61 3.73
N LEU A 148 7.31 -10.05 3.79
CA LEU A 148 8.20 -10.02 2.63
C LEU A 148 8.55 -11.44 2.16
N GLU A 149 8.78 -12.38 3.08
CA GLU A 149 9.00 -13.78 2.75
C GLU A 149 7.79 -14.39 2.03
N TYR A 150 6.57 -14.18 2.54
CA TYR A 150 5.34 -14.61 1.87
C TYR A 150 5.16 -13.97 0.48
N MET A 151 5.45 -12.68 0.34
CA MET A 151 5.36 -11.99 -0.95
C MET A 151 6.30 -12.60 -2.00
N LEU A 152 7.50 -12.99 -1.61
CA LEU A 152 8.47 -13.63 -2.52
C LEU A 152 8.01 -15.00 -3.02
N LEU A 153 7.19 -15.70 -2.24
CA LEU A 153 6.71 -17.06 -2.55
C LEU A 153 5.38 -17.07 -3.32
N ARG A 154 4.55 -16.04 -3.18
CA ARG A 154 3.18 -16.06 -3.67
C ARG A 154 3.05 -15.43 -5.05
N PRO A 155 2.38 -16.10 -6.00
CA PRO A 155 2.22 -15.57 -7.37
C PRO A 155 1.44 -14.26 -7.44
N ILE A 156 0.53 -13.99 -6.50
CA ILE A 156 -0.32 -12.80 -6.52
C ILE A 156 0.46 -11.49 -6.34
N GLU A 157 1.61 -11.54 -5.66
CA GLU A 157 2.49 -10.40 -5.46
C GLU A 157 3.60 -10.27 -6.53
N LYS A 158 3.59 -11.16 -7.53
CA LYS A 158 4.59 -11.18 -8.62
C LYS A 158 4.77 -9.81 -9.28
N GLY A 159 3.66 -9.11 -9.54
CA GLY A 159 3.65 -7.79 -10.19
C GLY A 159 4.45 -6.72 -9.44
N VAL A 160 4.49 -6.77 -8.11
CA VAL A 160 5.28 -5.82 -7.30
C VAL A 160 6.77 -5.95 -7.62
N PHE A 161 7.27 -7.18 -7.65
CA PHE A 161 8.70 -7.45 -7.93
C PHE A 161 9.05 -7.21 -9.40
N GLU A 162 8.16 -7.54 -10.32
CA GLU A 162 8.39 -7.31 -11.76
C GLU A 162 8.46 -5.83 -12.09
N GLN A 163 7.57 -5.00 -11.55
CA GLN A 163 7.60 -3.54 -11.74
C GLN A 163 8.87 -2.95 -11.11
N THR A 164 9.27 -3.41 -9.93
CA THR A 164 10.52 -2.99 -9.28
C THR A 164 11.75 -3.37 -10.11
N ALA A 165 11.80 -4.61 -10.61
CA ALA A 165 12.89 -5.08 -11.45
C ALA A 165 12.99 -4.30 -12.77
N GLN A 166 11.87 -4.02 -13.42
CA GLN A 166 11.80 -3.20 -14.63
C GLN A 166 12.32 -1.79 -14.38
N TRP A 167 11.91 -1.16 -13.27
CA TRP A 167 12.40 0.17 -12.93
C TRP A 167 13.91 0.15 -12.63
N LEU A 168 14.40 -0.84 -11.91
CA LEU A 168 15.84 -1.00 -11.65
C LEU A 168 16.64 -1.22 -12.94
N ALA A 169 16.08 -1.95 -13.89
CA ALA A 169 16.73 -2.21 -15.19
C ALA A 169 16.71 -0.99 -16.13
N ALA A 170 15.76 -0.07 -15.97
CA ALA A 170 15.59 1.08 -16.84
C ALA A 170 16.74 2.09 -16.76
N ASP A 171 17.44 2.16 -15.61
CA ASP A 171 18.61 3.03 -15.43
C ASP A 171 19.63 2.36 -14.51
N SER A 172 20.90 2.41 -14.87
CA SER A 172 22.02 1.89 -14.07
C SER A 172 22.20 2.63 -12.74
N GLN A 173 21.70 3.85 -12.61
CA GLN A 173 21.74 4.65 -11.39
C GLN A 173 20.61 4.33 -10.41
N ASN A 174 19.56 3.65 -10.86
CA ASN A 174 18.48 3.24 -9.99
C ASN A 174 18.97 2.21 -8.96
N GLN A 175 18.70 2.48 -7.67
CA GLN A 175 19.12 1.63 -6.57
C GLN A 175 17.91 1.25 -5.69
N LEU A 176 17.91 0.02 -5.19
CA LEU A 176 16.98 -0.39 -4.15
C LEU A 176 17.51 0.07 -2.80
N ILE A 177 16.73 0.87 -2.08
CA ILE A 177 17.04 1.24 -0.69
C ILE A 177 16.27 0.28 0.23
N LEU A 178 17.00 -0.45 1.06
CA LEU A 178 16.46 -1.37 2.05
C LEU A 178 16.73 -0.81 3.44
N VAL A 179 15.68 -0.43 4.15
CA VAL A 179 15.78 0.07 5.53
C VAL A 179 15.42 -1.05 6.49
N LEU A 180 16.34 -1.43 7.35
CA LEU A 180 16.14 -2.42 8.41
C LEU A 180 16.04 -1.70 9.75
N ASP A 181 14.81 -1.58 10.25
CA ASP A 181 14.52 -0.96 11.53
C ASP A 181 14.81 -1.94 12.67
N GLU A 182 15.23 -1.43 13.82
CA GLU A 182 15.62 -2.21 15.01
C GLU A 182 16.71 -3.26 14.68
N ALA A 183 17.72 -2.84 13.94
CA ALA A 183 18.76 -3.74 13.42
C ALA A 183 19.50 -4.54 14.51
N HIS A 184 19.53 -4.06 15.75
CA HIS A 184 20.10 -4.77 16.89
C HIS A 184 19.41 -6.11 17.18
N MET A 185 18.17 -6.29 16.72
CA MET A 185 17.43 -7.55 16.87
C MET A 185 17.87 -8.64 15.89
N TYR A 186 18.58 -8.28 14.82
CA TYR A 186 19.01 -9.21 13.79
C TYR A 186 20.39 -9.80 14.12
N ARG A 187 20.47 -10.61 15.19
CA ARG A 187 21.69 -11.29 15.65
C ARG A 187 21.51 -12.81 15.60
N GLY A 188 22.61 -13.54 15.50
CA GLY A 188 22.60 -15.00 15.49
C GLY A 188 21.76 -15.59 14.36
N ALA A 189 20.91 -16.56 14.67
CA ALA A 189 20.04 -17.24 13.70
C ALA A 189 19.09 -16.29 12.99
N GLY A 190 18.46 -15.34 13.72
CA GLY A 190 17.57 -14.35 13.13
C GLY A 190 18.28 -13.44 12.12
N GLY A 191 19.51 -13.06 12.38
CA GLY A 191 20.33 -12.32 11.42
C GLY A 191 20.64 -13.10 10.14
N ALA A 192 20.90 -14.41 10.26
CA ALA A 192 21.12 -15.29 9.13
C ALA A 192 19.85 -15.43 8.26
N GLU A 193 18.69 -15.56 8.88
CA GLU A 193 17.40 -15.62 8.16
C GLU A 193 17.13 -14.33 7.37
N VAL A 194 17.36 -13.16 7.98
CA VAL A 194 17.23 -11.86 7.29
C VAL A 194 18.21 -11.76 6.12
N ALA A 195 19.45 -12.21 6.30
CA ALA A 195 20.44 -12.21 5.21
C ALA A 195 20.02 -13.12 4.04
N LEU A 196 19.44 -14.28 4.32
CA LEU A 196 18.90 -15.18 3.30
C LEU A 196 17.69 -14.56 2.59
N LEU A 197 16.79 -13.88 3.32
CA LEU A 197 15.66 -13.19 2.74
C LEU A 197 16.11 -12.08 1.78
N ILE A 198 17.11 -11.28 2.17
CA ILE A 198 17.70 -10.24 1.31
C ILE A 198 18.32 -10.86 0.05
N ARG A 199 19.03 -11.97 0.15
CA ARG A 199 19.57 -12.69 -1.02
C ARG A 199 18.45 -13.15 -1.97
N ARG A 200 17.35 -13.69 -1.44
CA ARG A 200 16.19 -14.08 -2.24
C ARG A 200 15.56 -12.87 -2.94
N LEU A 201 15.44 -11.74 -2.24
CA LEU A 201 14.93 -10.50 -2.81
C LEU A 201 15.81 -10.01 -3.97
N ILE A 202 17.13 -9.95 -3.78
CA ILE A 202 18.12 -9.57 -4.82
C ILE A 202 18.00 -10.48 -6.03
N ALA A 203 17.97 -11.79 -5.81
CA ALA A 203 17.81 -12.78 -6.88
C ALA A 203 16.46 -12.63 -7.60
N ARG A 204 15.36 -12.37 -6.85
CA ARG A 204 14.03 -12.15 -7.42
C ARG A 204 13.95 -10.91 -8.30
N LEU A 205 14.69 -9.86 -7.96
CA LEU A 205 14.77 -8.62 -8.71
C LEU A 205 15.78 -8.69 -9.87
N GLY A 206 16.60 -9.74 -9.95
CA GLY A 206 17.62 -9.90 -11.00
C GLY A 206 18.73 -8.85 -10.94
N ILE A 207 19.07 -8.36 -9.75
CA ILE A 207 20.07 -7.31 -9.55
C ILE A 207 21.28 -7.84 -8.79
N THR A 208 22.37 -7.09 -8.82
CA THR A 208 23.58 -7.33 -8.05
C THR A 208 23.58 -6.56 -6.74
N ARG A 209 24.44 -6.94 -5.79
CA ARG A 209 24.46 -6.36 -4.45
C ARG A 209 24.80 -4.85 -4.43
N ASP A 210 25.62 -4.39 -5.34
CA ASP A 210 26.00 -2.97 -5.52
C ASP A 210 24.79 -2.08 -5.87
N ARG A 211 23.71 -2.68 -6.39
CA ARG A 211 22.44 -2.00 -6.68
C ARG A 211 21.52 -1.91 -5.44
N VAL A 212 21.96 -2.41 -4.29
CA VAL A 212 21.19 -2.38 -3.02
C VAL A 212 21.94 -1.57 -1.99
N ARG A 213 21.30 -0.51 -1.50
CA ARG A 213 21.77 0.29 -0.37
C ARG A 213 21.00 -0.10 0.88
N CYS A 214 21.68 -0.66 1.87
CA CYS A 214 21.10 -0.98 3.16
C CYS A 214 21.32 0.17 4.15
N ILE A 215 20.23 0.57 4.83
CA ILE A 215 20.23 1.51 5.95
C ILE A 215 19.77 0.74 7.18
N LEU A 216 20.57 0.75 8.22
CA LEU A 216 20.26 0.11 9.49
C LEU A 216 19.89 1.19 10.51
N THR A 217 18.76 1.04 11.18
CA THR A 217 18.34 1.92 12.27
C THR A 217 18.26 1.13 13.57
N SER A 218 18.60 1.75 14.69
CA SER A 218 18.52 1.15 16.02
C SER A 218 18.28 2.23 17.07
N ALA A 219 17.43 1.96 18.04
CA ALA A 219 17.22 2.85 19.19
C ALA A 219 18.28 2.66 20.28
N SER A 220 19.02 1.56 20.25
CA SER A 220 20.13 1.24 21.15
C SER A 220 21.41 1.03 20.33
N LEU A 221 22.31 1.95 20.43
CA LEU A 221 23.72 1.80 20.03
C LEU A 221 24.55 1.50 21.26
#